data_968134023d65693e8ede4f581948520a
#
_entry.id   968134023d65693e8ede4f581948520a
#
_cell.length_a   1.000
_cell.length_b   1.000
_cell.length_c   1.000
_cell.angle_alpha   90.00
_cell.angle_beta   90.00
_cell.angle_gamma   90.00
#
_symmetry.space_group_name_H-M   'P 1'
#
loop_
_entity.id
_entity.type
_entity.pdbx_description
1 polymer ?
#
loop_
_entity_poly.entity_id
_entity_poly.type
_entity_poly.pdbx_seq_one_letter_code
_entity_poly.pdbx_strand_id
1 'polypeptide(L)'
;MTIKEGEVYTFKLTSGEEVVGKVTAIEDQHVLLHDPVSVAPGPQGMGLMQSMFTANPKDPARLNINNVTIYALTDESVKSKYIEATTGLVVPDKKIIMG
;
A
#
# COMPACT_ATOMS: atom_id res chain seq x y z
N MET A 1 3.08 9.36 15.75
CA MET A 1 3.17 8.29 14.76
C MET A 1 4.55 8.32 14.13
N THR A 2 5.28 7.24 14.25
CA THR A 2 6.67 7.20 13.80
C THR A 2 6.75 6.49 12.46
N ILE A 3 6.62 7.25 11.40
CA ILE A 3 6.60 6.72 10.05
C ILE A 3 7.66 7.44 9.24
N LYS A 4 8.41 6.70 8.45
CA LYS A 4 9.44 7.28 7.61
C LYS A 4 8.92 7.49 6.19
N GLU A 5 9.14 8.68 5.67
CA GLU A 5 8.79 8.97 4.29
C GLU A 5 9.63 8.13 3.36
N GLY A 6 9.03 7.73 2.26
CA GLY A 6 9.71 6.93 1.25
C GLY A 6 9.57 5.43 1.44
N GLU A 7 9.07 4.98 2.56
CA GLU A 7 8.92 3.56 2.85
C GLU A 7 7.49 3.10 2.58
N VAL A 8 7.34 1.81 2.35
CA VAL A 8 6.03 1.20 2.13
C VAL A 8 5.53 0.64 3.45
N TYR A 9 4.35 1.07 3.85
CA TYR A 9 3.75 0.67 5.12
C TYR A 9 2.43 -0.03 4.90
N THR A 10 2.09 -0.87 5.86
CA THR A 10 0.80 -1.53 5.94
C THR A 10 0.01 -0.90 7.07
N PHE A 11 -1.24 -0.57 6.81
CA PHE A 11 -2.13 0.07 7.77
C PHE A 11 -3.37 -0.77 7.94
N LYS A 12 -3.70 -1.08 9.18
CA LYS A 12 -4.97 -1.73 9.49
C LYS A 12 -5.93 -0.63 9.90
N LEU A 13 -7.06 -0.53 9.22
CA LEU A 13 -8.00 0.54 9.46
C LEU A 13 -9.07 0.09 10.46
N THR A 14 -9.79 1.07 11.00
CA THR A 14 -10.89 0.77 11.93
C THR A 14 -11.96 -0.07 11.30
N SER A 15 -12.10 -0.02 9.98
CA SER A 15 -13.06 -0.84 9.25
C SER A 15 -12.62 -2.30 9.16
N GLY A 16 -11.37 -2.61 9.53
CA GLY A 16 -10.81 -3.94 9.35
C GLY A 16 -10.08 -4.10 8.05
N GLU A 17 -10.17 -3.12 7.15
CA GLU A 17 -9.47 -3.17 5.88
C GLU A 17 -7.98 -2.97 6.09
N GLU A 18 -7.18 -3.64 5.28
CA GLU A 18 -5.74 -3.52 5.34
C GLU A 18 -5.26 -2.84 4.06
N VAL A 19 -4.52 -1.74 4.22
CA VAL A 19 -4.08 -0.93 3.09
C VAL A 19 -2.57 -0.87 3.09
N VAL A 20 -1.97 -0.98 1.90
CA VAL A 20 -0.53 -0.88 1.71
C VAL A 20 -0.26 0.31 0.81
N GLY A 21 0.71 1.12 1.17
CA GLY A 21 1.06 2.26 0.35
C GLY A 21 2.41 2.83 0.70
N LYS A 22 2.99 3.52 -0.26
CA LYS A 22 4.25 4.22 -0.03
C LYS A 22 3.95 5.57 0.59
N VAL A 23 4.58 5.84 1.73
CA VAL A 23 4.39 7.10 2.42
C VAL A 23 5.26 8.15 1.75
N THR A 24 4.63 9.20 1.25
CA THR A 24 5.37 10.30 0.62
C THR A 24 5.51 11.49 1.53
N ALA A 25 4.59 11.67 2.46
CA ALA A 25 4.66 12.78 3.41
C ALA A 25 3.72 12.51 4.56
N ILE A 26 3.92 13.22 5.65
CA ILE A 26 3.03 13.15 6.79
C ILE A 26 2.56 14.57 7.05
N GLU A 27 1.25 14.75 7.01
CA GLU A 27 0.64 16.00 7.35
C GLU A 27 -0.07 15.84 8.68
N ASP A 28 -0.54 16.91 9.22
CA ASP A 28 -1.11 16.99 10.54
C ASP A 28 -1.92 15.77 10.96
N GLN A 29 -3.04 15.52 10.31
CA GLN A 29 -3.92 14.41 10.64
C GLN A 29 -3.92 13.36 9.55
N HIS A 30 -2.98 13.40 8.62
CA HIS A 30 -3.01 12.51 7.46
C HIS A 30 -1.64 11.98 7.14
N VAL A 31 -1.63 10.76 6.63
CA VAL A 31 -0.46 10.18 5.99
C VAL A 31 -0.74 10.19 4.50
N LEU A 32 0.16 10.75 3.74
CA LEU A 32 0.00 10.81 2.28
C LEU A 32 0.59 9.56 1.69
N LEU A 33 -0.22 8.84 0.93
CA LEU A 33 0.15 7.57 0.33
C LEU A 33 0.14 7.66 -1.18
N HIS A 34 1.18 7.14 -1.78
CA HIS A 34 1.23 6.99 -3.21
C HIS A 34 0.76 5.58 -3.56
N ASP A 35 -0.16 5.49 -4.51
CA ASP A 35 -0.68 4.20 -5.00
C ASP A 35 -1.15 3.27 -3.89
N PRO A 36 -2.10 3.69 -3.05
CA PRO A 36 -2.58 2.79 -2.01
C PRO A 36 -3.33 1.60 -2.62
N VAL A 37 -3.07 0.43 -2.07
CA VAL A 37 -3.76 -0.78 -2.47
C VAL A 37 -4.37 -1.42 -1.25
N SER A 38 -5.48 -2.11 -1.46
CA SER A 38 -6.16 -2.85 -0.39
C SER A 38 -5.85 -4.32 -0.53
N VAL A 39 -5.70 -4.97 0.61
CA VAL A 39 -5.42 -6.40 0.66
C VAL A 39 -6.76 -7.12 0.74
N ALA A 40 -6.98 -8.07 -0.15
CA ALA A 40 -8.24 -8.79 -0.19
C ALA A 40 -7.97 -10.27 -0.38
N PRO A 41 -8.74 -11.14 0.28
CA PRO A 41 -8.59 -12.57 0.04
C PRO A 41 -9.10 -12.92 -1.34
N GLY A 42 -8.47 -13.90 -1.94
CA GLY A 42 -8.85 -14.39 -3.25
C GLY A 42 -8.70 -15.87 -3.31
N PRO A 43 -8.98 -16.47 -4.47
CA PRO A 43 -8.96 -17.93 -4.59
C PRO A 43 -7.58 -18.52 -4.37
N GLN A 44 -6.55 -17.73 -4.55
CA GLN A 44 -5.19 -18.25 -4.38
C GLN A 44 -4.47 -17.54 -3.26
N GLY A 45 -5.19 -17.13 -2.24
CA GLY A 45 -4.60 -16.42 -1.12
C GLY A 45 -4.94 -14.96 -1.22
N MET A 46 -4.07 -14.12 -0.67
CA MET A 46 -4.36 -12.70 -0.63
C MET A 46 -3.90 -12.02 -1.90
N GLY A 47 -4.69 -11.06 -2.36
CA GLY A 47 -4.34 -10.26 -3.51
C GLY A 47 -4.34 -8.79 -3.17
N LEU A 48 -3.77 -8.00 -4.05
CA LEU A 48 -3.74 -6.54 -3.91
C LEU A 48 -4.59 -5.93 -5.00
N MET A 49 -5.43 -4.97 -4.61
CA MET A 49 -6.22 -4.23 -5.58
C MET A 49 -6.19 -2.77 -5.19
N GLN A 50 -6.43 -1.90 -6.15
CA GLN A 50 -6.45 -0.48 -5.85
C GLN A 50 -7.44 -0.19 -4.75
N SER A 51 -7.04 0.68 -3.83
CA SER A 51 -7.97 1.11 -2.77
C SER A 51 -9.07 2.00 -3.33
N MET A 52 -8.73 2.79 -4.35
CA MET A 52 -9.69 3.69 -4.99
C MET A 52 -9.52 3.59 -6.49
N PHE A 53 -10.63 3.59 -7.22
CA PHE A 53 -10.58 3.42 -8.67
C PHE A 53 -10.70 4.74 -9.43
N THR A 54 -11.15 5.78 -8.77
CA THR A 54 -11.45 7.04 -9.44
C THR A 54 -10.54 8.19 -9.01
N ALA A 55 -9.58 7.92 -8.14
CA ALA A 55 -8.68 8.96 -7.69
C ALA A 55 -7.62 9.23 -8.76
N ASN A 56 -7.12 10.46 -8.80
CA ASN A 56 -6.06 10.83 -9.71
C ASN A 56 -4.76 10.15 -9.25
N PRO A 57 -4.17 9.27 -10.06
CA PRO A 57 -2.99 8.52 -9.62
C PRO A 57 -1.75 9.39 -9.44
N LYS A 58 -1.76 10.61 -9.96
CA LYS A 58 -0.62 11.51 -9.80
C LYS A 58 -0.62 12.23 -8.47
N ASP A 59 -1.75 12.28 -7.79
CA ASP A 59 -1.84 12.94 -6.50
C ASP A 59 -1.81 11.90 -5.39
N PRO A 60 -1.16 12.19 -4.28
CA PRO A 60 -1.18 11.23 -3.17
C PRO A 60 -2.55 11.16 -2.53
N ALA A 61 -2.90 10.00 -2.04
CA ALA A 61 -4.12 9.83 -1.26
C ALA A 61 -3.81 10.18 0.19
N ARG A 62 -4.77 10.76 0.88
CA ARG A 62 -4.60 11.13 2.27
C ARG A 62 -5.36 10.16 3.17
N LEU A 63 -4.61 9.46 3.97
CA LEU A 63 -5.17 8.51 4.93
C LEU A 63 -5.28 9.23 6.27
N ASN A 64 -6.49 9.30 6.80
CA ASN A 64 -6.71 9.95 8.09
C ASN A 64 -6.18 9.04 9.19
N ILE A 65 -5.24 9.53 9.99
CA ILE A 65 -4.61 8.71 11.02
C ILE A 65 -5.58 8.26 12.10
N ASN A 66 -6.71 8.93 12.24
CA ASN A 66 -7.70 8.51 13.23
C ASN A 66 -8.41 7.22 12.85
N ASN A 67 -8.27 6.79 11.61
CA ASN A 67 -8.84 5.52 11.17
C ASN A 67 -7.85 4.39 11.16
N VAL A 68 -6.64 4.62 11.65
CA VAL A 68 -5.59 3.59 11.67
C VAL A 68 -5.50 3.00 13.06
N THR A 69 -5.65 1.69 13.17
CA THR A 69 -5.51 1.00 14.46
C THR A 69 -4.13 0.43 14.63
N ILE A 70 -3.52 -0.06 13.56
CA ILE A 70 -2.20 -0.67 13.60
C ILE A 70 -1.47 -0.28 12.32
N TYR A 71 -0.19 0.00 12.42
CA TYR A 71 0.62 0.17 11.23
C TYR A 71 1.99 -0.45 11.45
N ALA A 72 2.62 -0.87 10.36
CA ALA A 72 3.94 -1.49 10.40
C ALA A 72 4.56 -1.40 9.01
N LEU A 73 5.88 -1.59 8.97
CA LEU A 73 6.54 -1.74 7.68
C LEU A 73 6.00 -2.96 6.98
N THR A 74 5.85 -2.85 5.67
CA THR A 74 5.28 -3.95 4.90
C THR A 74 6.31 -5.07 4.76
N ASP A 75 5.82 -6.31 4.86
CA ASP A 75 6.63 -7.49 4.62
C ASP A 75 7.28 -7.42 3.24
N GLU A 76 8.51 -7.90 3.13
CA GLU A 76 9.28 -7.74 1.89
C GLU A 76 8.62 -8.41 0.69
N SER A 77 8.03 -9.58 0.88
CA SER A 77 7.39 -10.25 -0.25
C SER A 77 6.14 -9.51 -0.71
N VAL A 78 5.41 -8.91 0.22
CA VAL A 78 4.25 -8.11 -0.13
C VAL A 78 4.69 -6.79 -0.77
N LYS A 79 5.75 -6.20 -0.26
CA LYS A 79 6.29 -4.98 -0.83
C LYS A 79 6.70 -5.19 -2.29
N SER A 80 7.31 -6.33 -2.60
CA SER A 80 7.69 -6.64 -3.98
C SER A 80 6.46 -6.70 -4.89
N LYS A 81 5.40 -7.34 -4.42
CA LYS A 81 4.17 -7.41 -5.19
C LYS A 81 3.53 -6.04 -5.36
N TYR A 82 3.61 -5.23 -4.32
CA TYR A 82 3.09 -3.87 -4.38
C TYR A 82 3.84 -3.06 -5.43
N ILE A 83 5.16 -3.17 -5.46
CA ILE A 83 5.96 -2.43 -6.44
C ILE A 83 5.63 -2.89 -7.84
N GLU A 84 5.52 -4.20 -8.07
CA GLU A 84 5.12 -4.72 -9.38
C GLU A 84 3.76 -4.19 -9.80
N ALA A 85 2.81 -4.21 -8.89
CA ALA A 85 1.44 -3.83 -9.22
C ALA A 85 1.31 -2.35 -9.52
N THR A 86 2.12 -1.53 -8.86
CA THR A 86 1.93 -0.07 -8.96
C THR A 86 2.87 0.59 -9.95
N THR A 87 4.00 -0.04 -10.26
CA THR A 87 4.96 0.57 -11.19
C THR A 87 5.08 -0.18 -12.49
N GLY A 88 4.57 -1.39 -12.55
CA GLY A 88 4.75 -2.22 -13.74
C GLY A 88 6.13 -2.83 -13.86
N LEU A 89 6.99 -2.61 -12.86
CA LEU A 89 8.33 -3.19 -12.88
C LEU A 89 8.31 -4.58 -12.28
N VAL A 90 9.12 -5.46 -12.83
CA VAL A 90 9.27 -6.79 -12.29
C VAL A 90 10.44 -6.78 -11.33
N VAL A 91 10.18 -7.22 -10.10
CA VAL A 91 11.20 -7.26 -9.08
C VAL A 91 12.14 -8.42 -9.35
N PRO A 92 13.45 -8.21 -9.35
CA PRO A 92 14.40 -9.22 -9.83
C PRO A 92 14.38 -10.54 -9.06
N ASP A 93 14.05 -10.52 -7.79
CA ASP A 93 14.04 -11.76 -7.03
C ASP A 93 12.81 -12.59 -7.26
N LYS A 94 11.85 -12.09 -8.05
CA LYS A 94 10.68 -12.87 -8.37
C LYS A 94 10.96 -13.66 -9.61
N LYS A 95 10.30 -14.81 -9.69
CA LYS A 95 10.36 -15.53 -10.90
C LYS A 95 9.72 -14.72 -11.97
N ILE A 96 10.41 -14.57 -13.01
CA ILE A 96 9.87 -13.80 -14.10
C ILE A 96 8.97 -14.68 -14.87
N ILE A 97 7.75 -14.48 -14.69
CA ILE A 97 6.80 -15.26 -15.37
C ILE A 97 6.32 -14.43 -16.49
N MET A 98 6.76 -14.70 -17.60
CA MET A 98 6.35 -13.92 -18.67
C MET A 98 5.15 -14.46 -19.24
N GLY A 99 4.32 -14.44 -18.63
CA GLY A 99 3.08 -14.90 -19.19
C GLY A 99 2.47 -13.80 -19.82
#